data_6fe0a6508094c2393953371570d3c225
#
_entry.id   6fe0a6508094c2393953371570d3c225
#
_cell.length_a   1.000
_cell.length_b   1.000
_cell.length_c   1.000
_cell.angle_alpha   90.00
_cell.angle_beta   90.00
_cell.angle_gamma   90.00
#
_symmetry.space_group_name_H-M   'P 1'
#
loop_
_entity.id
_entity.type
_entity.pdbx_description
1 polymer ?
#
loop_
_entity_poly.entity_id
_entity_poly.type
_entity_poly.pdbx_seq_one_letter_code
_entity_poly.pdbx_strand_id
1 'polypeptide(L)'
;MFNGIIYNKGIIKDIKKSHKYISGSLVLEIASKIKFKKSDIGESVSCNGVCLTLIRIKKKSFLFYLSKETIKRSNFKNAKIGQHINLEKSLLHG
;
A
#
# COMPACT_ATOMS: atom_id res chain seq x y z
N MET A 1 18.17 -20.81 0.71
CA MET A 1 17.64 -19.75 1.60
C MET A 1 16.20 -19.44 1.25
N PHE A 2 15.38 -19.42 2.25
CA PHE A 2 13.96 -19.18 2.04
C PHE A 2 13.60 -17.72 2.31
N ASN A 3 12.92 -17.10 1.37
CA ASN A 3 12.43 -15.75 1.57
C ASN A 3 11.02 -15.81 2.15
N GLY A 4 10.88 -15.44 3.40
CA GLY A 4 9.58 -15.37 4.01
C GLY A 4 8.78 -14.20 3.46
N ILE A 5 7.50 -14.42 3.24
CA ILE A 5 6.56 -13.39 2.81
C ILE A 5 5.37 -13.43 3.76
N ILE A 6 5.01 -12.28 4.29
CA ILE A 6 3.77 -12.12 5.03
C ILE A 6 2.70 -11.72 4.03
N TYR A 7 1.65 -12.52 3.96
CA TYR A 7 0.56 -12.36 3.02
C TYR A 7 -0.72 -12.09 3.78
N ASN A 8 -1.46 -11.07 3.36
CA ASN A 8 -2.71 -10.71 4.01
C ASN A 8 -3.68 -10.08 3.04
N LYS A 9 -4.94 -10.05 3.41
CA LYS A 9 -5.96 -9.35 2.64
C LYS A 9 -6.21 -7.99 3.29
N GLY A 10 -6.63 -7.05 2.46
CA GLY A 10 -7.05 -5.74 2.91
C GLY A 10 -8.22 -5.22 2.11
N ILE A 11 -8.78 -4.12 2.57
CA ILE A 11 -9.91 -3.46 1.90
C ILE A 11 -9.57 -1.98 1.79
N ILE A 12 -9.76 -1.42 0.61
CA ILE A 12 -9.58 0.02 0.39
C ILE A 12 -10.66 0.77 1.15
N LYS A 13 -10.23 1.61 2.09
CA LYS A 13 -11.13 2.42 2.92
C LYS A 13 -11.28 3.83 2.38
N ASP A 14 -10.27 4.36 1.72
CA ASP A 14 -10.29 5.72 1.21
C ASP A 14 -9.28 5.88 0.10
N ILE A 15 -9.55 6.81 -0.80
CA ILE A 15 -8.68 7.15 -1.93
C ILE A 15 -8.64 8.66 -2.00
N LYS A 16 -7.45 9.24 -1.87
CA LYS A 16 -7.29 10.70 -1.92
C LYS A 16 -6.26 11.09 -2.96
N LYS A 17 -6.56 12.12 -3.72
CA LYS A 17 -5.56 12.77 -4.55
C LYS A 17 -4.59 13.47 -3.63
N SER A 18 -3.30 13.30 -3.90
CA SER A 18 -2.29 13.91 -3.06
C SER A 18 -1.91 15.28 -3.62
N HIS A 19 -2.23 16.33 -2.87
CA HIS A 19 -1.76 17.68 -3.16
C HIS A 19 -0.44 17.98 -2.47
N LYS A 20 -0.10 17.18 -1.48
CA LYS A 20 1.12 17.34 -0.69
C LYS A 20 2.36 16.85 -1.44
N TYR A 21 2.16 15.87 -2.31
CA TYR A 21 3.21 15.30 -3.12
C TYR A 21 3.10 15.80 -4.56
N ILE A 22 3.56 15.01 -5.50
CA ILE A 22 3.52 15.39 -6.92
C ILE A 22 2.08 15.27 -7.44
N SER A 23 1.65 16.24 -8.22
CA SER A 23 0.34 16.22 -8.87
C SER A 23 0.12 14.92 -9.64
N GLY A 24 -1.07 14.35 -9.53
CA GLY A 24 -1.43 13.11 -10.19
C GLY A 24 -1.14 11.85 -9.36
N SER A 25 -0.57 12.01 -8.17
CA SER A 25 -0.37 10.88 -7.26
C SER A 25 -1.61 10.66 -6.39
N LEU A 26 -1.66 9.49 -5.76
CA LEU A 26 -2.77 9.10 -4.87
C LEU A 26 -2.23 8.61 -3.54
N VAL A 27 -3.07 8.70 -2.53
CA VAL A 27 -2.86 8.02 -1.25
C VAL A 27 -4.05 7.10 -1.03
N LEU A 28 -3.77 5.83 -0.82
CA LEU A 28 -4.79 4.83 -0.49
C LEU A 28 -4.73 4.53 0.99
N GLU A 29 -5.89 4.47 1.62
CA GLU A 29 -6.01 3.93 2.96
C GLU A 29 -6.55 2.53 2.85
N ILE A 30 -5.80 1.55 3.37
CA ILE A 30 -6.16 0.14 3.30
C ILE A 30 -6.26 -0.42 4.71
N ALA A 31 -7.41 -0.98 5.05
CA ALA A 31 -7.62 -1.68 6.31
C ALA A 31 -7.17 -3.13 6.14
N SER A 32 -6.36 -3.63 7.06
CA SER A 32 -5.87 -5.00 7.01
C SER A 32 -5.42 -5.44 8.41
N LYS A 33 -5.34 -6.75 8.61
CA LYS A 33 -4.77 -7.34 9.82
C LYS A 33 -3.26 -7.52 9.73
N ILE A 34 -2.65 -7.20 8.59
CA ILE A 34 -1.20 -7.26 8.44
C ILE A 34 -0.53 -6.36 9.47
N LYS A 35 0.62 -6.79 9.97
CA LYS A 35 1.35 -6.02 10.99
C LYS A 35 2.53 -5.30 10.38
N PHE A 36 2.64 -4.01 10.66
CA PHE A 36 3.79 -3.19 10.28
C PHE A 36 4.38 -2.55 11.52
N LYS A 37 5.68 -2.37 11.50
CA LYS A 37 6.42 -1.63 12.52
C LYS A 37 6.67 -0.21 12.01
N LYS A 38 6.95 0.72 12.92
CA LYS A 38 7.32 2.08 12.51
C LYS A 38 8.49 2.10 11.53
N SER A 39 9.43 1.16 11.71
CA SER A 39 10.58 1.05 10.81
C SER A 39 10.22 0.62 9.40
N ASP A 40 9.01 0.11 9.18
CA ASP A 40 8.55 -0.27 7.86
C ASP A 40 8.06 0.93 7.04
N ILE A 41 7.87 2.09 7.67
CA ILE A 41 7.46 3.29 6.94
C ILE A 41 8.57 3.67 5.95
N GLY A 42 8.17 3.88 4.70
CA GLY A 42 9.09 4.11 3.59
C GLY A 42 9.39 2.87 2.78
N GLU A 43 9.00 1.70 3.28
CA GLU A 43 9.22 0.44 2.57
C GLU A 43 8.19 0.22 1.47
N SER A 44 8.58 -0.58 0.49
CA SER A 44 7.67 -1.03 -0.56
C SER A 44 6.88 -2.23 -0.08
N VAL A 45 5.58 -2.17 -0.27
CA VAL A 45 4.67 -3.27 0.06
C VAL A 45 3.93 -3.65 -1.22
N SER A 46 3.89 -4.93 -1.54
CA SER A 46 3.15 -5.39 -2.72
C SER A 46 1.66 -5.36 -2.43
N CYS A 47 0.94 -4.60 -3.25
CA CYS A 47 -0.51 -4.48 -3.15
C CYS A 47 -1.08 -4.95 -4.49
N ASN A 48 -1.70 -6.12 -4.52
CA ASN A 48 -2.13 -6.79 -5.76
C ASN A 48 -0.98 -6.91 -6.78
N GLY A 49 0.24 -7.20 -6.29
CA GLY A 49 1.41 -7.35 -7.14
C GLY A 49 2.09 -6.05 -7.54
N VAL A 50 1.57 -4.91 -7.10
CA VAL A 50 2.14 -3.59 -7.41
C VAL A 50 2.80 -3.04 -6.14
N CYS A 51 4.06 -2.61 -6.25
CA CYS A 51 4.77 -2.08 -5.08
C CYS A 51 4.33 -0.65 -4.79
N LEU A 52 3.75 -0.46 -3.61
CA LEU A 52 3.36 0.85 -3.09
C LEU A 52 4.21 1.20 -1.89
N THR A 53 4.37 2.48 -1.62
CA THR A 53 5.16 2.92 -0.48
C THR A 53 4.28 3.11 0.75
N LEU A 54 4.62 2.44 1.84
CA LEU A 54 3.93 2.63 3.12
C LEU A 54 4.37 3.97 3.70
N ILE A 55 3.42 4.89 3.92
CA ILE A 55 3.75 6.22 4.42
C ILE A 55 3.21 6.50 5.81
N ARG A 56 2.24 5.73 6.28
CA ARG A 56 1.68 5.95 7.60
C ARG A 56 1.00 4.71 8.14
N ILE A 57 1.12 4.50 9.44
CA ILE A 57 0.45 3.42 10.16
C ILE A 57 -0.60 4.06 11.06
N LYS A 58 -1.86 3.66 10.88
CA LYS A 58 -2.97 4.07 11.73
C LYS A 58 -3.40 2.88 12.59
N LYS A 59 -4.37 3.08 13.45
CA LYS A 59 -4.77 2.05 14.41
C LYS A 59 -5.24 0.76 13.74
N LYS A 60 -6.04 0.85 12.68
CA LYS A 60 -6.60 -0.31 11.98
C LYS A 60 -6.42 -0.26 10.48
N SER A 61 -5.59 0.66 10.01
CA SER A 61 -5.38 0.84 8.57
C SER A 61 -4.00 1.43 8.32
N PHE A 62 -3.65 1.45 7.06
CA PHE A 62 -2.34 1.91 6.60
C PHE A 62 -2.52 2.81 5.40
N LEU A 63 -1.67 3.83 5.28
CA LEU A 63 -1.68 4.70 4.13
C LEU A 63 -0.53 4.34 3.20
N PHE A 64 -0.85 4.21 1.94
CA PHE A 64 0.12 3.90 0.89
C PHE A 64 0.13 5.00 -0.16
N TYR A 65 1.33 5.38 -0.58
CA TYR A 65 1.52 6.37 -1.63
C TYR A 65 1.68 5.68 -2.98
N LEU A 66 0.98 6.21 -3.99
CA LEU A 66 1.11 5.78 -5.37
C LEU A 66 1.55 6.94 -6.22
N SER A 67 2.70 6.81 -6.87
CA SER A 67 3.16 7.81 -7.81
C SER A 67 2.25 7.81 -9.05
N LYS A 68 2.26 8.93 -9.77
CA LYS A 68 1.55 9.05 -11.03
C LYS A 68 1.93 7.92 -11.99
N GLU A 69 3.22 7.56 -12.04
CA GLU A 69 3.70 6.52 -12.93
C GLU A 69 3.17 5.14 -12.54
N THR A 70 3.14 4.83 -11.24
CA THR A 70 2.56 3.58 -10.74
C THR A 70 1.09 3.49 -11.13
N ILE A 71 0.36 4.58 -11.02
CA ILE A 71 -1.06 4.62 -11.39
C ILE A 71 -1.23 4.32 -12.88
N LYS A 72 -0.38 4.90 -13.73
CA LYS A 72 -0.44 4.67 -15.17
C LYS A 72 -0.15 3.23 -15.56
N ARG A 73 0.75 2.57 -14.85
CA ARG A 73 1.21 1.22 -15.17
C ARG A 73 0.43 0.11 -14.48
N SER A 74 -0.58 0.46 -13.73
CA SER A 74 -1.35 -0.49 -12.96
C SER A 74 -2.85 -0.24 -13.15
N ASN A 75 -3.67 -1.07 -12.50
CA ASN A 75 -5.11 -0.88 -12.51
C ASN A 75 -5.60 0.01 -11.38
N PHE A 76 -4.69 0.65 -10.64
CA PHE A 76 -5.10 1.46 -9.50
C PHE A 76 -5.86 2.73 -9.89
N LYS A 77 -5.77 3.16 -11.14
CA LYS A 77 -6.62 4.25 -11.62
C LYS A 77 -8.11 3.89 -11.51
N ASN A 78 -8.43 2.60 -11.50
CA ASN A 78 -9.80 2.10 -11.38
C ASN A 78 -10.12 1.62 -9.97
N ALA A 79 -9.24 1.90 -9.00
CA ALA A 79 -9.45 1.47 -7.62
C ALA A 79 -10.70 2.11 -7.03
N LYS A 80 -11.42 1.35 -6.21
CA LYS A 80 -12.66 1.81 -5.58
C LYS A 80 -12.65 1.51 -4.11
N ILE A 81 -13.31 2.37 -3.34
CA ILE A 81 -13.52 2.11 -1.92
C ILE A 81 -14.32 0.81 -1.77
N GLY A 82 -13.88 -0.04 -0.85
CA GLY A 82 -14.47 -1.36 -0.65
C GLY A 82 -13.80 -2.48 -1.43
N GLN A 83 -12.90 -2.13 -2.34
CA GLN A 83 -12.19 -3.12 -3.13
C GLN A 83 -11.23 -3.94 -2.27
N HIS A 84 -11.19 -5.25 -2.50
CA HIS A 84 -10.26 -6.13 -1.82
C HIS A 84 -8.88 -6.07 -2.46
N ILE A 85 -7.86 -6.05 -1.62
CA ILE A 85 -6.46 -5.95 -2.02
C ILE A 85 -5.67 -7.05 -1.34
N ASN A 86 -4.77 -7.70 -2.07
CA ASN A 86 -3.81 -8.63 -1.49
C ASN A 86 -2.55 -7.85 -1.12
N LEU A 87 -2.14 -7.96 0.14
CA LEU A 87 -0.95 -7.29 0.65
C LEU A 87 0.14 -8.32 0.93
N GLU A 88 1.34 -8.04 0.50
CA GLU A 88 2.49 -8.90 0.77
C GLU A 88 3.66 -8.04 1.22
N LYS A 89 4.31 -8.46 2.31
CA LYS A 89 5.55 -7.84 2.72
C LYS A 89 6.59 -8.91 2.95
N SER A 90 7.84 -8.59 2.62
CA SER A 90 8.95 -9.50 2.83
C SER A 90 9.30 -9.56 4.31
N LEU A 91 9.66 -10.76 4.79
CA LEU A 91 10.21 -10.95 6.13
C LEU A 91 11.70 -10.64 6.19
N LEU A 92 12.33 -10.41 5.05
CA LEU A 92 13.78 -10.24 4.95
C LEU A 92 14.24 -8.80 4.91
N HIS A 93 13.53 -7.90 5.56
CA HIS A 93 14.06 -6.57 5.71
C HIS A 93 14.92 -6.51 6.94
N GLY A 94 16.13 -6.33 6.64
CA GLY A 94 17.12 -6.17 7.69
C GLY A 94 16.99 -4.85 8.36
#